data_11d657b8094267a04d684396f26a628b
#
_entry.id   11d657b8094267a04d684396f26a628b
#
_cell.length_a   1.000
_cell.length_b   1.000
_cell.length_c   1.000
_cell.angle_alpha   90.00
_cell.angle_beta   90.00
_cell.angle_gamma   90.00
#
_symmetry.space_group_name_H-M   'P 1'
#
loop_
_entity.id
_entity.type
_entity.pdbx_description
1 polymer ?
#
loop_
_entity_poly.entity_id
_entity_poly.type
_entity_poly.pdbx_seq_one_letter_code
_entity_poly.pdbx_strand_id
1 'polypeptide(L)'
;MAGFFSKLFGGKSKSSGGEVETLVNDTLTGIIEKGQFDLTFNISYEKESDTEGVLAVEFSGSDEELLKDKKGQMLDAFQLFLKRVVQHNFPEDKTNITVDCGGYRDESAAALIERAENLKTIAIEQGKSVYYRALPPKDRKIVHQYLAQDPRVKSRSLGEGLYKKIKIYPAKGANNQAQQNPEAGE
;
A
#
# COMPACT_ATOMS: atom_id res chain seq x y z
N MET A 1 0.82 -21.37 30.78
CA MET A 1 1.08 -20.62 29.56
C MET A 1 0.03 -20.84 28.45
N ALA A 2 -1.20 -21.20 28.82
CA ALA A 2 -2.30 -21.45 27.85
C ALA A 2 -3.27 -20.25 27.64
N GLY A 3 -3.05 -19.13 28.34
CA GLY A 3 -4.05 -18.05 28.43
C GLY A 3 -4.09 -17.03 27.28
N PHE A 4 -3.00 -16.86 26.53
CA PHE A 4 -2.92 -15.80 25.53
C PHE A 4 -3.65 -16.15 24.23
N PHE A 5 -3.44 -17.36 23.72
CA PHE A 5 -4.10 -17.79 22.47
C PHE A 5 -5.60 -18.08 22.64
N SER A 6 -6.07 -18.47 23.83
CA SER A 6 -7.50 -18.68 24.05
C SER A 6 -8.30 -17.38 24.07
N LYS A 7 -7.68 -16.25 24.44
CA LYS A 7 -8.29 -14.90 24.37
C LYS A 7 -8.38 -14.36 22.93
N LEU A 8 -7.43 -14.74 22.07
CA LEU A 8 -7.40 -14.34 20.67
C LEU A 8 -8.48 -15.02 19.80
N PHE A 9 -8.97 -16.20 20.21
CA PHE A 9 -9.87 -17.02 19.38
C PHE A 9 -11.19 -17.39 20.07
N GLY A 10 -11.51 -16.81 21.21
CA GLY A 10 -12.71 -17.16 22.01
C GLY A 10 -13.74 -16.03 22.06
N GLY A 11 -14.72 -16.04 21.17
CA GLY A 11 -15.97 -15.31 21.35
C GLY A 11 -16.33 -14.36 20.20
N LYS A 12 -17.47 -14.61 19.54
CA LYS A 12 -18.11 -13.67 18.61
C LYS A 12 -18.87 -12.63 19.44
N SER A 13 -18.39 -11.40 19.50
CA SER A 13 -19.11 -10.27 20.09
C SER A 13 -19.31 -9.14 19.06
N LYS A 14 -20.32 -8.30 19.29
CA LYS A 14 -20.44 -7.01 18.57
C LYS A 14 -19.34 -6.09 19.11
N SER A 15 -18.50 -5.53 18.24
CA SER A 15 -17.40 -4.67 18.65
C SER A 15 -17.90 -3.26 19.01
N SER A 16 -17.30 -2.68 20.06
CA SER A 16 -17.12 -1.25 20.17
C SER A 16 -15.69 -0.92 19.69
N GLY A 17 -15.46 0.28 19.10
CA GLY A 17 -14.11 0.62 18.58
C GLY A 17 -12.97 0.40 19.59
N GLY A 18 -13.21 0.61 20.89
CA GLY A 18 -12.26 0.34 21.96
C GLY A 18 -11.92 -1.14 22.16
N GLU A 19 -12.82 -2.06 21.80
CA GLU A 19 -12.54 -3.51 21.89
C GLU A 19 -11.62 -3.97 20.75
N VAL A 20 -11.80 -3.41 19.54
CA VAL A 20 -10.91 -3.68 18.40
C VAL A 20 -9.51 -3.15 18.68
N GLU A 21 -9.41 -1.93 19.19
CA GLU A 21 -8.12 -1.32 19.56
C GLU A 21 -7.41 -2.15 20.65
N THR A 22 -8.12 -2.56 21.69
CA THR A 22 -7.58 -3.40 22.75
C THR A 22 -7.09 -4.74 22.21
N LEU A 23 -7.87 -5.39 21.35
CA LEU A 23 -7.48 -6.67 20.73
C LEU A 23 -6.21 -6.53 19.90
N VAL A 24 -6.11 -5.46 19.10
CA VAL A 24 -4.92 -5.19 18.26
C VAL A 24 -3.71 -4.91 19.16
N ASN A 25 -3.88 -4.08 20.19
CA ASN A 25 -2.81 -3.75 21.14
C ASN A 25 -2.27 -5.02 21.84
N ASP A 26 -3.14 -5.85 22.40
CA ASP A 26 -2.76 -7.09 23.08
C ASP A 26 -2.06 -8.07 22.12
N THR A 27 -2.55 -8.14 20.89
CA THR A 27 -1.98 -8.98 19.83
C THR A 27 -0.56 -8.55 19.50
N LEU A 28 -0.36 -7.25 19.24
CA LEU A 28 0.94 -6.70 18.87
C LEU A 28 1.94 -6.80 20.03
N THR A 29 1.53 -6.44 21.24
CA THR A 29 2.36 -6.58 22.44
C THR A 29 2.86 -8.02 22.60
N GLY A 30 1.96 -8.99 22.46
CA GLY A 30 2.34 -10.40 22.55
C GLY A 30 3.30 -10.87 21.44
N ILE A 31 3.16 -10.36 20.23
CA ILE A 31 4.08 -10.69 19.12
C ILE A 31 5.46 -10.09 19.38
N ILE A 32 5.53 -8.82 19.74
CA ILE A 32 6.78 -8.10 19.97
C ILE A 32 7.55 -8.73 21.14
N GLU A 33 6.88 -8.95 22.29
CA GLU A 33 7.52 -9.55 23.47
C GLU A 33 8.03 -10.96 23.19
N LYS A 34 7.17 -11.83 22.60
CA LYS A 34 7.54 -13.23 22.34
C LYS A 34 8.52 -13.39 21.20
N GLY A 35 8.46 -12.50 20.20
CA GLY A 35 9.39 -12.44 19.09
C GLY A 35 10.72 -11.79 19.45
N GLN A 36 10.82 -11.18 20.65
CA GLN A 36 12.00 -10.44 21.10
C GLN A 36 12.42 -9.34 20.11
N PHE A 37 11.44 -8.68 19.48
CA PHE A 37 11.70 -7.55 18.60
C PHE A 37 11.94 -6.27 19.40
N ASP A 38 12.93 -5.49 19.02
CA ASP A 38 13.14 -4.14 19.54
C ASP A 38 12.29 -3.14 18.74
N LEU A 39 10.97 -3.30 18.90
CA LEU A 39 9.94 -2.49 18.24
C LEU A 39 8.96 -1.94 19.27
N THR A 40 8.55 -0.72 19.04
CA THR A 40 7.40 -0.07 19.69
C THR A 40 6.34 0.26 18.64
N PHE A 41 5.12 0.48 19.08
CA PHE A 41 4.04 0.86 18.16
C PHE A 41 3.10 1.87 18.81
N ASN A 42 2.48 2.68 17.99
CA ASN A 42 1.37 3.56 18.35
C ASN A 42 0.13 3.17 17.55
N ILE A 43 -1.03 3.17 18.20
CA ILE A 43 -2.31 2.89 17.55
C ILE A 43 -3.13 4.16 17.57
N SER A 44 -3.66 4.55 16.41
CA SER A 44 -4.71 5.56 16.29
C SER A 44 -5.95 4.92 15.69
N TYR A 45 -7.10 5.18 16.31
CA TYR A 45 -8.38 4.67 15.86
C TYR A 45 -9.35 5.81 15.63
N GLU A 46 -9.88 5.90 14.41
CA GLU A 46 -10.93 6.83 14.02
C GLU A 46 -12.18 6.05 13.71
N LYS A 47 -13.24 6.28 14.50
CA LYS A 47 -14.52 5.64 14.32
C LYS A 47 -15.34 6.41 13.28
N GLU A 48 -15.77 5.72 12.22
CA GLU A 48 -16.66 6.29 11.19
C GLU A 48 -18.12 5.94 11.45
N SER A 49 -18.41 4.72 11.92
CA SER A 49 -19.74 4.23 12.31
C SER A 49 -19.62 3.17 13.41
N ASP A 50 -20.74 2.54 13.79
CA ASP A 50 -20.70 1.48 14.82
C ASP A 50 -19.94 0.21 14.39
N THR A 51 -19.79 -0.01 13.10
CA THR A 51 -19.11 -1.20 12.54
C THR A 51 -17.96 -0.84 11.59
N GLU A 52 -17.73 0.45 11.35
CA GLU A 52 -16.72 0.93 10.41
C GLU A 52 -15.80 1.94 11.11
N GLY A 53 -14.51 1.82 10.84
CA GLY A 53 -13.49 2.70 11.36
C GLY A 53 -12.16 2.50 10.65
N VAL A 54 -11.22 3.38 10.93
CA VAL A 54 -9.83 3.26 10.46
C VAL A 54 -8.93 3.11 11.68
N LEU A 55 -8.18 2.01 11.72
CA LEU A 55 -7.17 1.75 12.73
C LEU A 55 -5.80 1.79 12.06
N ALA A 56 -5.00 2.78 12.44
CA ALA A 56 -3.64 2.90 11.97
C ALA A 56 -2.65 2.47 13.06
N VAL A 57 -1.71 1.61 12.69
CA VAL A 57 -0.59 1.17 13.52
C VAL A 57 0.67 1.71 12.92
N GLU A 58 1.41 2.49 13.71
CA GLU A 58 2.71 3.04 13.34
C GLU A 58 3.78 2.38 14.19
N PHE A 59 4.72 1.68 13.55
CA PHE A 59 5.86 1.06 14.20
C PHE A 59 7.06 2.00 14.24
N SER A 60 7.87 1.85 15.30
CA SER A 60 9.19 2.46 15.46
C SER A 60 10.10 1.56 16.30
N GLY A 61 11.41 1.74 16.24
CA GLY A 61 12.39 1.00 17.05
C GLY A 61 13.62 0.61 16.27
N SER A 62 14.57 -0.06 16.94
CA SER A 62 15.85 -0.44 16.32
C SER A 62 15.69 -1.48 15.22
N ASP A 63 14.63 -2.30 15.29
CA ASP A 63 14.33 -3.36 14.31
C ASP A 63 13.44 -2.89 13.15
N GLU A 64 13.23 -1.57 12.97
CA GLU A 64 12.37 -1.04 11.92
C GLU A 64 12.81 -1.41 10.49
N GLU A 65 14.11 -1.59 10.27
CA GLU A 65 14.65 -2.03 8.98
C GLU A 65 14.13 -3.42 8.57
N LEU A 66 13.86 -4.31 9.53
CA LEU A 66 13.24 -5.61 9.25
C LEU A 66 11.84 -5.47 8.68
N LEU A 67 11.09 -4.43 9.12
CA LEU A 67 9.74 -4.16 8.64
C LEU A 67 9.73 -3.64 7.21
N LYS A 68 10.76 -2.85 6.85
CA LYS A 68 10.93 -2.22 5.54
C LYS A 68 11.56 -3.15 4.50
N ASP A 69 12.29 -4.21 4.97
CA ASP A 69 12.95 -5.18 4.10
C ASP A 69 11.99 -5.85 3.12
N LYS A 70 12.55 -6.34 2.01
CA LYS A 70 11.80 -7.01 0.93
C LYS A 70 10.56 -6.24 0.48
N LYS A 71 10.66 -4.89 0.41
CA LYS A 71 9.58 -3.99 -0.01
C LYS A 71 8.40 -3.95 0.97
N GLY A 72 8.68 -3.99 2.26
CA GLY A 72 7.67 -3.91 3.30
C GLY A 72 6.78 -5.15 3.40
N GLN A 73 7.27 -6.33 3.00
CA GLN A 73 6.50 -7.58 3.11
C GLN A 73 6.08 -7.88 4.54
N MET A 74 6.91 -7.53 5.52
CA MET A 74 6.58 -7.74 6.93
C MET A 74 5.46 -6.80 7.38
N LEU A 75 5.45 -5.54 6.95
CA LEU A 75 4.34 -4.62 7.19
C LEU A 75 3.02 -5.14 6.58
N ASP A 76 3.08 -5.67 5.36
CA ASP A 76 1.91 -6.27 4.71
C ASP A 76 1.44 -7.54 5.43
N ALA A 77 2.35 -8.34 5.96
CA ALA A 77 2.04 -9.53 6.75
C ALA A 77 1.37 -9.17 8.09
N PHE A 78 1.90 -8.19 8.82
CA PHE A 78 1.27 -7.67 10.04
C PHE A 78 -0.13 -7.13 9.76
N GLN A 79 -0.29 -6.32 8.72
CA GLN A 79 -1.59 -5.77 8.34
C GLN A 79 -2.62 -6.87 8.04
N LEU A 80 -2.22 -7.87 7.25
CA LEU A 80 -3.10 -9.00 6.93
C LEU A 80 -3.45 -9.81 8.17
N PHE A 81 -2.46 -10.08 9.04
CA PHE A 81 -2.65 -10.85 10.26
C PHE A 81 -3.62 -10.14 11.21
N LEU A 82 -3.39 -8.86 11.50
CA LEU A 82 -4.27 -8.07 12.37
C LEU A 82 -5.69 -8.01 11.81
N LYS A 83 -5.84 -7.80 10.50
CA LYS A 83 -7.14 -7.84 9.84
C LYS A 83 -7.86 -9.18 10.05
N ARG A 84 -7.13 -10.30 9.97
CA ARG A 84 -7.71 -11.64 10.21
C ARG A 84 -8.08 -11.86 11.67
N VAL A 85 -7.26 -11.38 12.60
CA VAL A 85 -7.56 -11.45 14.04
C VAL A 85 -8.84 -10.68 14.36
N VAL A 86 -8.97 -9.45 13.85
CA VAL A 86 -10.18 -8.64 14.06
C VAL A 86 -11.40 -9.29 13.41
N GLN A 87 -11.32 -9.72 12.15
CA GLN A 87 -12.42 -10.39 11.46
C GLN A 87 -12.88 -11.68 12.15
N HIS A 88 -11.97 -12.41 12.80
CA HIS A 88 -12.30 -13.64 13.52
C HIS A 88 -13.07 -13.34 14.82
N ASN A 89 -12.63 -12.32 15.57
CA ASN A 89 -13.25 -11.97 16.85
C ASN A 89 -14.51 -11.11 16.67
N PHE A 90 -14.52 -10.25 15.66
CA PHE A 90 -15.60 -9.30 15.34
C PHE A 90 -16.01 -9.44 13.87
N PRO A 91 -16.80 -10.47 13.48
CA PRO A 91 -17.12 -10.74 12.08
C PRO A 91 -17.90 -9.63 11.37
N GLU A 92 -18.68 -8.85 12.13
CA GLU A 92 -19.49 -7.75 11.61
C GLU A 92 -18.72 -6.43 11.52
N ASP A 93 -17.51 -6.37 12.10
CA ASP A 93 -16.67 -5.18 12.08
C ASP A 93 -15.92 -5.06 10.75
N LYS A 94 -16.01 -3.88 10.16
CA LYS A 94 -15.39 -3.55 8.87
C LYS A 94 -14.23 -2.56 9.01
N THR A 95 -13.68 -2.44 10.21
CA THR A 95 -12.54 -1.56 10.46
C THR A 95 -11.41 -1.82 9.45
N ASN A 96 -11.00 -0.76 8.79
CA ASN A 96 -9.85 -0.79 7.90
C ASN A 96 -8.57 -0.66 8.73
N ILE A 97 -7.70 -1.67 8.67
CA ILE A 97 -6.43 -1.67 9.40
C ILE A 97 -5.31 -1.31 8.44
N THR A 98 -4.53 -0.32 8.80
CA THR A 98 -3.30 0.07 8.11
C THR A 98 -2.11 -0.09 9.05
N VAL A 99 -0.98 -0.51 8.52
CA VAL A 99 0.27 -0.71 9.28
C VAL A 99 1.39 -0.04 8.50
N ASP A 100 2.13 0.83 9.15
CA ASP A 100 3.27 1.53 8.56
C ASP A 100 4.45 1.64 9.53
N CYS A 101 5.58 2.15 9.05
CA CYS A 101 6.79 2.38 9.82
C CYS A 101 7.57 3.55 9.21
N GLY A 102 7.56 4.69 9.90
CA GLY A 102 8.31 5.89 9.49
C GLY A 102 7.90 6.42 8.12
N GLY A 103 6.63 6.30 7.72
CA GLY A 103 6.16 6.77 6.41
C GLY A 103 6.66 5.95 5.21
N TYR A 104 7.14 4.73 5.45
CA TYR A 104 7.71 3.86 4.40
C TYR A 104 6.77 3.66 3.21
N ARG A 105 5.46 3.55 3.46
CA ARG A 105 4.50 3.34 2.36
C ARG A 105 4.42 4.55 1.43
N ASP A 106 4.47 5.75 1.96
CA ASP A 106 4.43 6.98 1.18
C ASP A 106 5.74 7.19 0.41
N GLU A 107 6.89 6.95 1.04
CA GLU A 107 8.19 6.98 0.37
C GLU A 107 8.28 5.96 -0.77
N SER A 108 7.83 4.73 -0.52
CA SER A 108 7.80 3.69 -1.54
C SER A 108 6.87 4.04 -2.71
N ALA A 109 5.70 4.63 -2.42
CA ALA A 109 4.78 5.09 -3.45
C ALA A 109 5.36 6.26 -4.25
N ALA A 110 6.01 7.23 -3.58
CA ALA A 110 6.67 8.36 -4.23
C ALA A 110 7.76 7.90 -5.19
N ALA A 111 8.60 6.95 -4.80
CA ALA A 111 9.64 6.38 -5.68
C ALA A 111 9.06 5.66 -6.92
N LEU A 112 7.91 4.99 -6.76
CA LEU A 112 7.20 4.38 -7.89
C LEU A 112 6.65 5.44 -8.85
N ILE A 113 6.09 6.53 -8.32
CA ILE A 113 5.54 7.64 -9.08
C ILE A 113 6.65 8.40 -9.83
N GLU A 114 7.74 8.73 -9.16
CA GLU A 114 8.90 9.38 -9.78
C GLU A 114 9.41 8.60 -11.00
N ARG A 115 9.56 7.29 -10.82
CA ARG A 115 9.97 6.42 -11.94
C ARG A 115 8.92 6.39 -13.06
N ALA A 116 7.64 6.40 -12.73
CA ALA A 116 6.56 6.43 -13.72
C ALA A 116 6.54 7.75 -14.48
N GLU A 117 6.80 8.88 -13.81
CA GLU A 117 6.92 10.21 -14.43
C GLU A 117 8.04 10.25 -15.46
N ASN A 118 9.24 9.79 -15.08
CA ASN A 118 10.38 9.72 -15.99
C ASN A 118 10.07 8.88 -17.24
N LEU A 119 9.44 7.72 -17.06
CA LEU A 119 9.05 6.87 -18.19
C LEU A 119 7.92 7.48 -19.03
N LYS A 120 6.98 8.19 -18.41
CA LYS A 120 5.91 8.93 -19.10
C LYS A 120 6.51 9.99 -20.02
N THR A 121 7.44 10.78 -19.49
CA THR A 121 8.14 11.83 -20.27
C THR A 121 8.85 11.24 -21.48
N ILE A 122 9.63 10.16 -21.30
CA ILE A 122 10.30 9.47 -22.40
C ILE A 122 9.29 8.95 -23.44
N ALA A 123 8.16 8.39 -23.00
CA ALA A 123 7.14 7.87 -23.92
C ALA A 123 6.54 8.98 -24.79
N ILE A 124 6.27 10.15 -24.20
CA ILE A 124 5.71 11.32 -24.89
C ILE A 124 6.74 11.90 -25.88
N GLU A 125 7.96 12.18 -25.43
CA GLU A 125 9.01 12.81 -26.24
C GLU A 125 9.43 11.95 -27.43
N GLN A 126 9.58 10.65 -27.22
CA GLN A 126 10.00 9.73 -28.28
C GLN A 126 8.84 9.21 -29.15
N GLY A 127 7.59 9.44 -28.74
CA GLY A 127 6.43 8.89 -29.43
C GLY A 127 6.36 7.36 -29.43
N LYS A 128 7.07 6.71 -28.51
CA LYS A 128 7.25 5.24 -28.46
C LYS A 128 6.77 4.63 -27.15
N SER A 129 6.52 3.34 -27.20
CA SER A 129 6.20 2.60 -25.97
C SER A 129 7.44 2.35 -25.13
N VAL A 130 7.35 2.61 -23.84
CA VAL A 130 8.38 2.28 -22.84
C VAL A 130 7.84 1.29 -21.82
N TYR A 131 8.72 0.67 -21.06
CA TYR A 131 8.33 -0.38 -20.13
C TYR A 131 8.83 -0.11 -18.71
N TYR A 132 7.91 -0.08 -17.79
CA TYR A 132 8.23 -0.17 -16.37
C TYR A 132 8.59 -1.63 -16.03
N ARG A 133 9.54 -1.83 -15.11
CA ARG A 133 9.92 -3.17 -14.62
C ARG A 133 8.71 -3.94 -14.08
N ALA A 134 8.87 -5.25 -13.91
CA ALA A 134 7.82 -6.08 -13.32
C ALA A 134 7.53 -5.68 -11.87
N LEU A 135 6.24 -5.45 -11.59
CA LEU A 135 5.73 -5.02 -10.29
C LEU A 135 4.59 -5.93 -9.82
N PRO A 136 4.42 -6.09 -8.49
CA PRO A 136 3.27 -6.76 -7.92
C PRO A 136 1.98 -5.94 -8.14
N PRO A 137 0.78 -6.54 -7.95
CA PRO A 137 -0.50 -5.86 -8.22
C PRO A 137 -0.69 -4.53 -7.49
N LYS A 138 -0.28 -4.44 -6.22
CA LYS A 138 -0.37 -3.24 -5.37
C LYS A 138 0.40 -2.07 -6.01
N ASP A 139 1.67 -2.27 -6.32
CA ASP A 139 2.53 -1.24 -6.92
C ASP A 139 2.05 -0.86 -8.32
N ARG A 140 1.57 -1.84 -9.12
CA ARG A 140 1.00 -1.56 -10.45
C ARG A 140 -0.24 -0.68 -10.38
N LYS A 141 -1.07 -0.84 -9.35
CA LYS A 141 -2.24 0.02 -9.14
C LYS A 141 -1.82 1.47 -8.94
N ILE A 142 -0.82 1.73 -8.10
CA ILE A 142 -0.27 3.09 -7.86
C ILE A 142 0.19 3.71 -9.19
N VAL A 143 1.03 2.99 -9.94
CA VAL A 143 1.56 3.47 -11.23
C VAL A 143 0.44 3.72 -12.25
N HIS A 144 -0.54 2.81 -12.36
CA HIS A 144 -1.67 3.00 -13.28
C HIS A 144 -2.54 4.18 -12.90
N GLN A 145 -2.84 4.37 -11.62
CA GLN A 145 -3.64 5.50 -11.12
C GLN A 145 -2.93 6.84 -11.39
N TYR A 146 -1.62 6.90 -11.17
CA TYR A 146 -0.84 8.08 -11.49
C TYR A 146 -0.85 8.40 -13.00
N LEU A 147 -0.55 7.42 -13.84
CA LEU A 147 -0.52 7.61 -15.31
C LEU A 147 -1.90 7.92 -15.90
N ALA A 148 -2.98 7.49 -15.28
CA ALA A 148 -4.34 7.76 -15.73
C ALA A 148 -4.75 9.23 -15.59
N GLN A 149 -4.03 10.02 -14.80
CA GLN A 149 -4.26 11.47 -14.66
C GLN A 149 -3.79 12.27 -15.88
N ASP A 150 -2.91 11.69 -16.71
CA ASP A 150 -2.41 12.34 -17.93
C ASP A 150 -3.05 11.72 -19.18
N PRO A 151 -3.94 12.46 -19.89
CA PRO A 151 -4.63 11.94 -21.07
C PRO A 151 -3.72 11.65 -22.27
N ARG A 152 -2.48 12.19 -22.27
CA ARG A 152 -1.51 12.01 -23.35
C ARG A 152 -0.89 10.62 -23.39
N VAL A 153 -1.01 9.86 -22.31
CA VAL A 153 -0.45 8.51 -22.20
C VAL A 153 -1.50 7.49 -21.82
N LYS A 154 -1.22 6.25 -22.16
CA LYS A 154 -1.98 5.07 -21.67
C LYS A 154 -1.02 4.05 -21.11
N SER A 155 -1.51 3.24 -20.19
CA SER A 155 -0.73 2.20 -19.55
C SER A 155 -1.48 0.87 -19.54
N ARG A 156 -0.74 -0.24 -19.70
CA ARG A 156 -1.26 -1.59 -19.69
C ARG A 156 -0.27 -2.55 -19.03
N SER A 157 -0.77 -3.40 -18.13
CA SER A 157 0.05 -4.50 -17.57
C SER A 157 0.23 -5.62 -18.59
N LEU A 158 1.48 -6.11 -18.72
CA LEU A 158 1.87 -7.18 -19.63
C LEU A 158 2.61 -8.29 -18.88
N GLY A 159 2.37 -9.53 -19.29
CA GLY A 159 2.98 -10.73 -18.73
C GLY A 159 1.96 -11.58 -17.97
N GLU A 160 2.44 -12.68 -17.41
CA GLU A 160 1.66 -13.65 -16.64
C GLU A 160 2.11 -13.68 -15.18
N GLY A 161 1.31 -14.28 -14.31
CA GLY A 161 1.61 -14.40 -12.89
C GLY A 161 1.45 -13.12 -12.09
N LEU A 162 2.05 -13.12 -10.90
CA LEU A 162 1.92 -12.04 -9.91
C LEU A 162 2.67 -10.77 -10.34
N TYR A 163 3.89 -10.91 -10.84
CA TYR A 163 4.74 -9.80 -11.27
C TYR A 163 4.59 -9.54 -12.76
N LYS A 164 4.04 -8.37 -13.13
CA LYS A 164 3.84 -7.97 -14.53
C LYS A 164 4.53 -6.64 -14.83
N LYS A 165 5.06 -6.50 -16.05
CA LYS A 165 5.59 -5.22 -16.54
C LYS A 165 4.42 -4.28 -16.86
N ILE A 166 4.66 -2.97 -16.80
CA ILE A 166 3.69 -1.98 -17.29
C ILE A 166 4.25 -1.38 -18.58
N LYS A 167 3.50 -1.54 -19.67
CA LYS A 167 3.73 -0.81 -20.93
C LYS A 167 3.09 0.56 -20.81
N ILE A 168 3.86 1.62 -21.05
CA ILE A 168 3.42 3.01 -21.10
C ILE A 168 3.60 3.48 -22.54
N TYR A 169 2.58 4.08 -23.13
CA TYR A 169 2.61 4.48 -24.55
C TYR A 169 1.77 5.72 -24.79
N PRO A 170 2.12 6.55 -25.81
CA PRO A 170 1.34 7.74 -26.17
C PRO A 170 -0.11 7.36 -26.52
N ALA A 171 -1.07 8.17 -26.09
CA ALA A 171 -2.46 8.04 -26.54
C ALA A 171 -2.55 8.39 -28.03
N LYS A 172 -3.40 7.66 -28.77
CA LYS A 172 -3.64 7.96 -30.21
C LYS A 172 -4.21 9.39 -30.31
N GLY A 173 -3.47 10.28 -30.98
CA GLY A 173 -3.83 11.70 -31.14
C GLY A 173 -2.87 12.66 -30.42
N ALA A 174 -2.00 12.22 -29.53
CA ALA A 174 -1.03 13.10 -28.86
C ALA A 174 0.10 13.58 -29.78
N ASN A 175 0.37 12.89 -30.90
CA ASN A 175 1.43 13.25 -31.83
C ASN A 175 1.10 14.46 -32.77
N ASN A 176 -0.14 14.96 -32.81
CA ASN A 176 -0.50 16.06 -33.69
C ASN A 176 -0.27 17.45 -33.08
N GLN A 177 0.08 17.56 -31.80
CA GLN A 177 0.33 18.89 -31.19
C GLN A 177 1.81 19.27 -31.09
N ALA A 178 2.73 18.33 -31.28
CA ALA A 178 4.18 18.63 -31.26
C ALA A 178 4.76 19.09 -32.60
N GLN A 179 3.98 19.06 -33.68
CA GLN A 179 4.44 19.47 -35.05
C GLN A 179 3.77 20.73 -35.58
N GLN A 180 3.00 21.47 -34.78
CA GLN A 180 2.43 22.76 -35.18
C GLN A 180 3.07 23.90 -34.38
N ASN A 181 4.34 24.11 -34.58
CA ASN A 181 4.94 25.43 -34.49
C ASN A 181 5.90 25.61 -35.65
N PRO A 182 5.41 25.95 -36.87
CA PRO A 182 6.28 26.50 -37.91
C PRO A 182 6.50 27.98 -37.57
N GLU A 183 7.76 28.34 -37.41
CA GLU A 183 8.37 29.62 -37.75
C GLU A 183 7.40 30.76 -38.08
N ALA A 184 7.37 31.80 -37.29
CA ALA A 184 7.14 33.14 -37.75
C ALA A 184 8.51 33.83 -37.76
N GLY A 185 9.18 33.70 -38.90
CA GLY A 185 10.23 34.63 -39.29
C GLY A 185 9.59 35.95 -39.74
N GLU A 186 10.23 36.95 -39.44
CA GLU A 186 10.60 38.23 -40.02
C GLU A 186 10.75 39.30 -38.94
#